data_46b9075aa2588afb02d387d835b65ab2
#
_entry.id   46b9075aa2588afb02d387d835b65ab2
#
_cell.length_a   1.000
_cell.length_b   1.000
_cell.length_c   1.000
_cell.angle_alpha   90.00
_cell.angle_beta   90.00
_cell.angle_gamma   90.00
#
_symmetry.space_group_name_H-M   'P 1'
#
loop_
_entity.id
_entity.type
_entity.pdbx_description
1 polymer ?
#
loop_
_entity_poly.entity_id
_entity_poly.type
_entity_poly.pdbx_seq_one_letter_code
_entity_poly.pdbx_strand_id
1 'polypeptide(L)'
;MLRLKKNQQRELEPVTTKETWSKELRAKIQELLETYFFEPLIDATKETTLDNAVPKTLAQHIKSGLVWYDGAYFRGKKSVALSKEIRSLGGVFSTSEKAWRLPENRMPQDLRNTIAERRRQAQVLTKQFSEVITKLQKQIQLSAPKLNFDVEAAKTDRALQKEMQRKVPASVSIQPVLNDEQKAHMATDYTENVQLSIMGFIDSEVERFRKQILPQIQKGMNRKDLAEYVQERLGVGKDRAKFIARQETALFTSKLREVQYQKAGIEKYRWRAIGGKSGDGRTRDAHMEAHGKEFFWDHSKNKNPVRNSEGQPVHPGEDFGCRCQAIPIVEEIK
;
A
#
# COMPACT_ATOMS: atom_id res chain seq x y z
N MET A 1 -49.07 -4.85 -40.76
CA MET A 1 -47.64 -4.80 -40.36
C MET A 1 -47.49 -3.89 -39.16
N LEU A 2 -47.50 -4.44 -37.95
CA LEU A 2 -47.22 -3.69 -36.73
C LEU A 2 -45.73 -3.39 -36.71
N ARG A 3 -45.33 -2.15 -36.86
CA ARG A 3 -43.96 -1.71 -36.60
C ARG A 3 -43.69 -1.89 -35.10
N LEU A 4 -42.88 -2.89 -34.72
CA LEU A 4 -42.31 -3.02 -33.40
C LEU A 4 -41.60 -1.69 -33.07
N LYS A 5 -42.10 -0.96 -32.09
CA LYS A 5 -41.43 0.24 -31.56
C LYS A 5 -40.06 -0.20 -31.06
N LYS A 6 -38.99 0.49 -31.48
CA LYS A 6 -37.63 0.30 -30.92
C LYS A 6 -37.70 0.36 -29.41
N ASN A 7 -37.19 -0.67 -28.74
CA ASN A 7 -37.00 -0.66 -27.27
C ASN A 7 -36.23 0.60 -26.89
N GLN A 8 -36.81 1.43 -26.03
CA GLN A 8 -36.10 2.57 -25.49
C GLN A 8 -35.15 2.05 -24.40
N GLN A 9 -33.85 2.18 -24.65
CA GLN A 9 -32.84 1.92 -23.64
C GLN A 9 -32.76 3.11 -22.68
N ARG A 10 -32.82 2.85 -21.39
CA ARG A 10 -32.68 3.86 -20.34
C ARG A 10 -31.41 3.59 -19.55
N GLU A 11 -30.57 4.59 -19.39
CA GLU A 11 -29.44 4.57 -18.47
C GLU A 11 -29.92 4.86 -17.05
N LEU A 12 -29.47 4.04 -16.09
CA LEU A 12 -29.69 4.31 -14.69
C LEU A 12 -28.50 5.10 -14.13
N GLU A 13 -28.73 5.83 -13.05
CA GLU A 13 -27.63 6.44 -12.33
C GLU A 13 -26.66 5.36 -11.77
N PRO A 14 -25.34 5.55 -11.94
CA PRO A 14 -24.39 4.58 -11.44
C PRO A 14 -24.41 4.50 -9.92
N VAL A 15 -24.38 3.29 -9.39
CA VAL A 15 -24.14 3.05 -7.97
C VAL A 15 -22.63 2.98 -7.76
N THR A 16 -22.10 3.92 -7.00
CA THR A 16 -20.66 4.03 -6.75
C THR A 16 -20.32 3.60 -5.33
N THR A 17 -19.10 3.06 -5.16
CA THR A 17 -18.56 2.78 -3.83
C THR A 17 -18.37 4.08 -3.06
N LYS A 18 -18.94 4.18 -1.86
CA LYS A 18 -18.77 5.33 -0.98
C LYS A 18 -17.58 5.10 -0.06
N GLU A 19 -16.81 6.15 0.21
CA GLU A 19 -15.65 6.07 1.13
C GLU A 19 -16.08 5.60 2.54
N THR A 20 -17.30 5.94 2.94
CA THR A 20 -17.88 5.50 4.24
C THR A 20 -17.99 3.99 4.38
N TRP A 21 -18.14 3.25 3.27
CA TRP A 21 -18.26 1.79 3.32
C TRP A 21 -16.95 1.10 3.70
N SER A 22 -15.82 1.72 3.40
CA SER A 22 -14.50 1.19 3.73
C SER A 22 -13.93 1.71 5.07
N LYS A 23 -14.65 2.58 5.78
CA LYS A 23 -14.12 3.26 6.97
C LYS A 23 -13.77 2.31 8.12
N GLU A 24 -14.65 1.37 8.42
CA GLU A 24 -14.44 0.41 9.51
C GLU A 24 -13.34 -0.60 9.14
N LEU A 25 -13.35 -1.10 7.90
CA LEU A 25 -12.29 -1.95 7.38
C LEU A 25 -10.92 -1.25 7.47
N ARG A 26 -10.86 0.02 7.09
CA ARG A 26 -9.63 0.83 7.23
C ARG A 26 -9.13 0.86 8.67
N ALA A 27 -10.03 1.13 9.64
CA ALA A 27 -9.65 1.20 11.05
C ALA A 27 -9.05 -0.12 11.53
N LYS A 28 -9.66 -1.25 11.22
CA LYS A 28 -9.15 -2.58 11.57
C LYS A 28 -7.78 -2.88 10.92
N ILE A 29 -7.60 -2.56 9.65
CA ILE A 29 -6.32 -2.77 8.95
C ILE A 29 -5.25 -1.87 9.57
N GLN A 30 -5.57 -0.61 9.84
CA GLN A 30 -4.65 0.34 10.45
C GLN A 30 -4.21 -0.13 11.85
N GLU A 31 -5.14 -0.50 12.71
CA GLU A 31 -4.87 -1.05 14.05
C GLU A 31 -3.95 -2.28 13.98
N LEU A 32 -4.23 -3.19 13.05
CA LEU A 32 -3.39 -4.37 12.86
C LEU A 32 -1.95 -4.00 12.46
N LEU A 33 -1.78 -3.12 11.47
CA LEU A 33 -0.45 -2.70 11.01
C LEU A 33 0.31 -1.94 12.09
N GLU A 34 -0.36 -1.08 12.85
CA GLU A 34 0.24 -0.34 13.97
C GLU A 34 0.67 -1.31 15.08
N THR A 35 -0.26 -2.09 15.62
CA THR A 35 -0.04 -2.93 16.80
C THR A 35 0.94 -4.07 16.54
N TYR A 36 0.84 -4.73 15.40
CA TYR A 36 1.61 -5.96 15.14
C TYR A 36 2.86 -5.76 14.29
N PHE A 37 3.07 -4.60 13.70
CA PHE A 37 4.24 -4.35 12.86
C PHE A 37 5.00 -3.07 13.23
N PHE A 38 4.38 -1.90 13.20
CA PHE A 38 5.10 -0.64 13.35
C PHE A 38 5.46 -0.29 14.80
N GLU A 39 4.55 -0.46 15.77
CA GLU A 39 4.85 -0.19 17.18
C GLU A 39 6.01 -1.02 17.72
N PRO A 40 6.05 -2.36 17.50
CA PRO A 40 7.21 -3.16 17.93
C PRO A 40 8.53 -2.76 17.24
N LEU A 41 8.48 -2.29 15.97
CA LEU A 41 9.67 -1.75 15.31
C LEU A 41 10.12 -0.43 15.93
N ILE A 42 9.19 0.47 16.27
CA ILE A 42 9.48 1.73 16.96
C ILE A 42 10.10 1.43 18.32
N ASP A 43 9.53 0.50 19.09
CA ASP A 43 10.04 0.14 20.40
C ASP A 43 11.45 -0.45 20.34
N ALA A 44 11.73 -1.29 19.34
CA ALA A 44 13.08 -1.79 19.09
C ALA A 44 14.11 -0.68 18.81
N THR A 45 13.67 0.52 18.41
CA THR A 45 14.55 1.68 18.24
C THR A 45 14.80 2.46 19.53
N LYS A 46 13.95 2.30 20.56
CA LYS A 46 14.00 3.11 21.80
C LYS A 46 14.98 2.60 22.86
N GLU A 47 15.33 1.31 22.84
CA GLU A 47 16.04 0.62 23.93
C GLU A 47 17.51 1.01 24.15
N THR A 48 17.98 2.18 23.73
CA THR A 48 19.30 2.68 24.14
C THR A 48 19.31 4.17 24.38
N THR A 49 19.80 4.53 25.56
CA THR A 49 20.24 5.87 25.92
C THR A 49 21.33 6.35 24.97
N LEU A 50 20.96 7.23 24.05
CA LEU A 50 21.91 8.02 23.29
C LEU A 50 22.36 9.20 24.18
N ASP A 51 23.68 9.33 24.34
CA ASP A 51 24.28 10.48 24.96
C ASP A 51 23.84 11.74 24.14
N ASN A 52 23.01 12.59 24.72
CA ASN A 52 22.45 13.78 24.05
C ASN A 52 23.48 14.93 23.90
N ALA A 53 24.75 14.68 24.27
CA ALA A 53 25.82 15.65 24.11
C ALA A 53 26.09 15.92 22.62
N VAL A 54 26.13 17.20 22.24
CA VAL A 54 26.50 17.58 20.85
C VAL A 54 27.95 17.18 20.58
N PRO A 55 28.22 16.28 19.63
CA PRO A 55 29.58 15.82 19.35
C PRO A 55 30.46 16.96 18.86
N LYS A 56 31.66 17.10 19.42
CA LYS A 56 32.65 18.11 19.07
C LYS A 56 33.84 17.55 18.28
N THR A 57 34.25 16.33 18.58
CA THR A 57 35.39 15.66 17.92
C THR A 57 34.95 14.62 16.91
N LEU A 58 35.85 14.21 15.99
CA LEU A 58 35.60 13.16 15.02
C LEU A 58 35.20 11.85 15.71
N ALA A 59 35.90 11.47 16.78
CA ALA A 59 35.57 10.26 17.55
C ALA A 59 34.16 10.33 18.15
N GLN A 60 33.73 11.48 18.69
CA GLN A 60 32.39 11.67 19.22
C GLN A 60 31.31 11.62 18.11
N HIS A 61 31.59 12.19 16.92
CA HIS A 61 30.69 12.08 15.78
C HIS A 61 30.55 10.64 15.26
N ILE A 62 31.63 9.84 15.33
CA ILE A 62 31.58 8.43 14.98
C ILE A 62 30.77 7.65 16.04
N LYS A 63 31.00 7.89 17.32
CA LYS A 63 30.22 7.25 18.41
C LYS A 63 28.74 7.54 18.29
N SER A 64 28.36 8.77 17.95
CA SER A 64 26.94 9.15 17.75
C SER A 64 26.34 8.69 16.43
N GLY A 65 27.13 8.10 15.52
CA GLY A 65 26.68 7.67 14.19
C GLY A 65 26.44 8.79 13.19
N LEU A 66 26.80 10.04 13.51
CA LEU A 66 26.70 11.17 12.58
C LEU A 66 27.79 11.14 11.50
N VAL A 67 28.89 10.46 11.77
CA VAL A 67 29.97 10.18 10.82
C VAL A 67 30.33 8.70 10.90
N TRP A 68 30.56 8.08 9.77
CA TRP A 68 31.02 6.69 9.70
C TRP A 68 32.17 6.54 8.72
N TYR A 69 32.96 5.50 8.92
CA TYR A 69 34.07 5.14 8.05
C TYR A 69 33.74 3.87 7.26
N ASP A 70 33.68 3.98 5.92
CA ASP A 70 33.29 2.86 5.05
C ASP A 70 34.45 1.92 4.67
N GLY A 71 35.60 2.14 5.22
CA GLY A 71 36.84 1.40 4.91
C GLY A 71 37.84 2.21 4.07
N ALA A 72 37.39 3.30 3.45
CA ALA A 72 38.21 4.21 2.65
C ALA A 72 37.95 5.68 2.97
N TYR A 73 36.67 6.03 3.26
CA TYR A 73 36.21 7.41 3.42
C TYR A 73 35.40 7.62 4.67
N PHE A 74 35.54 8.81 5.26
CA PHE A 74 34.57 9.31 6.27
C PHE A 74 33.37 9.95 5.58
N ARG A 75 32.19 9.44 5.86
CA ARG A 75 30.90 9.86 5.30
C ARG A 75 29.98 10.39 6.40
N GLY A 76 28.93 11.09 6.02
CA GLY A 76 27.91 11.63 6.94
C GLY A 76 28.04 13.12 7.14
N LYS A 77 27.79 13.59 8.37
CA LYS A 77 27.76 15.02 8.68
C LYS A 77 29.07 15.73 8.37
N LYS A 78 28.97 16.83 7.62
CA LYS A 78 30.10 17.67 7.27
C LYS A 78 30.11 18.91 8.18
N SER A 79 31.27 19.22 8.75
CA SER A 79 31.49 20.47 9.48
C SER A 79 32.92 20.99 9.27
N VAL A 80 33.11 22.29 9.48
CA VAL A 80 34.44 22.91 9.38
C VAL A 80 35.40 22.32 10.41
N ALA A 81 34.90 22.04 11.64
CA ALA A 81 35.69 21.45 12.71
C ALA A 81 36.18 20.03 12.33
N LEU A 82 35.28 19.17 11.84
CA LEU A 82 35.62 17.82 11.37
C LEU A 82 36.61 17.85 10.20
N SER A 83 36.43 18.78 9.28
CA SER A 83 37.34 18.95 8.15
C SER A 83 38.77 19.34 8.58
N LYS A 84 38.88 20.22 9.58
CA LYS A 84 40.17 20.60 10.19
C LYS A 84 40.81 19.42 10.90
N GLU A 85 40.06 18.68 11.71
CA GLU A 85 40.55 17.50 12.44
C GLU A 85 41.04 16.39 11.47
N ILE A 86 40.26 16.05 10.43
CA ILE A 86 40.66 15.04 9.46
C ILE A 86 41.90 15.50 8.66
N ARG A 87 41.99 16.78 8.31
CA ARG A 87 43.19 17.33 7.65
C ARG A 87 44.44 17.26 8.53
N SER A 88 44.35 17.57 9.81
CA SER A 88 45.46 17.49 10.76
C SER A 88 46.02 16.04 10.89
N LEU A 89 45.18 15.06 10.63
CA LEU A 89 45.57 13.65 10.57
C LEU A 89 46.09 13.24 9.16
N GLY A 90 46.19 14.18 8.24
CA GLY A 90 46.69 13.92 6.87
C GLY A 90 45.60 13.38 5.93
N GLY A 91 44.33 13.64 6.23
CA GLY A 91 43.24 13.28 5.36
C GLY A 91 43.08 14.24 4.17
N VAL A 92 42.60 13.70 3.04
CA VAL A 92 42.38 14.42 1.78
C VAL A 92 40.91 14.33 1.40
N PHE A 93 40.34 15.46 0.99
CA PHE A 93 38.93 15.49 0.52
C PHE A 93 38.90 15.02 -0.95
N SER A 94 38.07 13.99 -1.20
CA SER A 94 37.73 13.54 -2.54
C SER A 94 36.49 14.27 -3.05
N THR A 95 36.63 15.00 -4.14
CA THR A 95 35.51 15.71 -4.79
C THR A 95 34.54 14.75 -5.50
N SER A 96 35.05 13.67 -6.08
CA SER A 96 34.24 12.63 -6.73
C SER A 96 33.36 11.88 -5.72
N GLU A 97 33.97 11.50 -4.59
CA GLU A 97 33.25 10.79 -3.53
C GLU A 97 32.49 11.73 -2.57
N LYS A 98 32.76 13.03 -2.67
CA LYS A 98 32.21 14.06 -1.73
C LYS A 98 32.47 13.70 -0.27
N ALA A 99 33.61 13.08 0.04
CA ALA A 99 33.98 12.51 1.33
C ALA A 99 35.46 12.66 1.64
N TRP A 100 35.82 12.55 2.92
CA TRP A 100 37.21 12.63 3.37
C TRP A 100 37.87 11.24 3.37
N ARG A 101 38.99 11.12 2.71
CA ARG A 101 39.85 9.93 2.75
C ARG A 101 40.96 10.12 3.77
N LEU A 102 41.09 9.20 4.72
CA LEU A 102 42.20 9.12 5.66
C LEU A 102 42.73 7.70 5.63
N PRO A 103 44.01 7.49 5.20
CA PRO A 103 44.63 6.17 5.21
C PRO A 103 44.64 5.57 6.63
N GLU A 104 44.33 4.28 6.75
CA GLU A 104 44.19 3.61 8.04
C GLU A 104 45.49 3.64 8.86
N ASN A 105 46.66 3.59 8.22
CA ASN A 105 47.96 3.72 8.85
C ASN A 105 48.26 5.09 9.46
N ARG A 106 47.53 6.12 9.05
CA ARG A 106 47.61 7.48 9.63
C ARG A 106 46.59 7.75 10.73
N MET A 107 45.67 6.81 10.98
CA MET A 107 44.70 6.96 12.04
C MET A 107 45.32 6.71 13.41
N PRO A 108 45.10 7.58 14.40
CA PRO A 108 45.43 7.30 15.78
C PRO A 108 44.73 6.02 16.29
N GLN A 109 45.37 5.33 17.24
CA GLN A 109 44.88 4.05 17.74
C GLN A 109 43.51 4.16 18.38
N ASP A 110 43.24 5.26 19.13
CA ASP A 110 41.96 5.55 19.74
C ASP A 110 40.83 5.75 18.72
N LEU A 111 41.12 6.39 17.58
CA LEU A 111 40.19 6.54 16.47
C LEU A 111 39.90 5.19 15.80
N ARG A 112 40.93 4.37 15.56
CA ARG A 112 40.72 2.97 15.05
C ARG A 112 39.89 2.14 15.98
N ASN A 113 40.14 2.20 17.30
CA ASN A 113 39.35 1.51 18.31
C ASN A 113 37.88 1.98 18.31
N THR A 114 37.66 3.30 18.17
CA THR A 114 36.32 3.88 18.09
C THR A 114 35.54 3.39 16.86
N ILE A 115 36.23 3.33 15.70
CA ILE A 115 35.63 2.80 14.45
C ILE A 115 35.31 1.31 14.60
N ALA A 116 36.24 0.52 15.16
CA ALA A 116 36.03 -0.92 15.37
C ALA A 116 34.86 -1.19 16.31
N GLU A 117 34.77 -0.45 17.40
CA GLU A 117 33.67 -0.56 18.36
C GLU A 117 32.34 -0.20 17.70
N ARG A 118 32.30 0.89 16.93
CA ARG A 118 31.08 1.30 16.21
C ARG A 118 30.63 0.26 15.18
N ARG A 119 31.58 -0.38 14.49
CA ARG A 119 31.28 -1.47 13.56
C ARG A 119 30.65 -2.67 14.28
N ARG A 120 31.19 -3.07 15.43
CA ARG A 120 30.59 -4.14 16.26
C ARG A 120 29.17 -3.80 16.68
N GLN A 121 28.95 -2.58 17.17
CA GLN A 121 27.62 -2.11 17.57
C GLN A 121 26.65 -2.11 16.37
N ALA A 122 27.09 -1.68 15.18
CA ALA A 122 26.29 -1.72 13.96
C ALA A 122 25.95 -3.17 13.55
N GLN A 123 26.89 -4.12 13.70
CA GLN A 123 26.63 -5.54 13.41
C GLN A 123 25.59 -6.12 14.38
N VAL A 124 25.74 -5.85 15.68
CA VAL A 124 24.77 -6.28 16.70
C VAL A 124 23.38 -5.71 16.43
N LEU A 125 23.30 -4.41 16.16
CA LEU A 125 22.04 -3.74 15.83
C LEU A 125 21.41 -4.31 14.55
N THR A 126 22.21 -4.55 13.51
CA THR A 126 21.73 -5.16 12.27
C THR A 126 21.12 -6.54 12.52
N LYS A 127 21.80 -7.38 13.35
CA LYS A 127 21.31 -8.70 13.70
C LYS A 127 20.00 -8.61 14.48
N GLN A 128 19.95 -7.80 15.54
CA GLN A 128 18.75 -7.59 16.35
C GLN A 128 17.56 -7.12 15.51
N PHE A 129 17.78 -6.12 14.64
CA PHE A 129 16.73 -5.60 13.77
C PHE A 129 16.25 -6.63 12.76
N SER A 130 17.15 -7.40 12.17
CA SER A 130 16.82 -8.49 11.26
C SER A 130 15.96 -9.57 11.94
N GLU A 131 16.29 -9.93 13.19
CA GLU A 131 15.52 -10.89 13.99
C GLU A 131 14.12 -10.34 14.31
N VAL A 132 14.01 -9.07 14.72
CA VAL A 132 12.73 -8.41 14.98
C VAL A 132 11.86 -8.40 13.73
N ILE A 133 12.37 -7.95 12.60
CA ILE A 133 11.64 -7.90 11.32
C ILE A 133 11.14 -9.31 10.93
N THR A 134 11.99 -10.33 11.06
CA THR A 134 11.62 -11.71 10.74
C THR A 134 10.52 -12.24 11.67
N LYS A 135 10.62 -11.94 12.97
CA LYS A 135 9.61 -12.31 13.96
C LYS A 135 8.26 -11.65 13.65
N LEU A 136 8.26 -10.35 13.35
CA LEU A 136 7.05 -9.60 13.04
C LEU A 136 6.40 -10.08 11.75
N GLN A 137 7.18 -10.34 10.70
CA GLN A 137 6.69 -10.93 9.46
C GLN A 137 5.95 -12.25 9.73
N LYS A 138 6.60 -13.16 10.47
CA LYS A 138 6.00 -14.44 10.84
C LYS A 138 4.73 -14.28 11.68
N GLN A 139 4.73 -13.34 12.63
CA GLN A 139 3.56 -13.07 13.46
C GLN A 139 2.36 -12.60 12.63
N ILE A 140 2.57 -11.70 11.67
CA ILE A 140 1.50 -11.24 10.78
C ILE A 140 1.03 -12.35 9.84
N GLN A 141 1.95 -13.15 9.28
CA GLN A 141 1.58 -14.30 8.46
C GLN A 141 0.70 -15.31 9.20
N LEU A 142 0.89 -15.45 10.52
CA LEU A 142 0.07 -16.32 11.36
C LEU A 142 -1.24 -15.66 11.84
N SER A 143 -1.30 -14.34 11.90
CA SER A 143 -2.43 -13.58 12.44
C SER A 143 -3.39 -13.11 11.35
N ALA A 144 -2.89 -12.70 10.19
CA ALA A 144 -3.71 -12.20 9.09
C ALA A 144 -4.77 -13.20 8.62
N PRO A 145 -4.48 -14.51 8.48
CA PRO A 145 -5.51 -15.50 8.10
C PRO A 145 -6.62 -15.71 9.14
N LYS A 146 -6.43 -15.24 10.38
CA LYS A 146 -7.44 -15.32 11.45
C LYS A 146 -8.37 -14.11 11.49
N LEU A 147 -8.06 -13.09 10.73
CA LEU A 147 -8.91 -11.91 10.64
C LEU A 147 -10.16 -12.24 9.85
N ASN A 148 -11.29 -11.82 10.36
CA ASN A 148 -12.58 -11.97 9.72
C ASN A 148 -13.16 -10.59 9.43
N PHE A 149 -13.60 -10.39 8.18
CA PHE A 149 -14.19 -9.16 7.70
C PHE A 149 -15.65 -9.34 7.22
N ASP A 150 -16.32 -10.42 7.61
CA ASP A 150 -17.68 -10.74 7.22
C ASP A 150 -18.68 -9.64 7.65
N VAL A 151 -18.44 -9.02 8.79
CA VAL A 151 -19.27 -7.91 9.28
C VAL A 151 -19.16 -6.70 8.35
N GLU A 152 -17.97 -6.38 7.89
CA GLU A 152 -17.71 -5.29 6.95
C GLU A 152 -18.30 -5.61 5.57
N ALA A 153 -18.16 -6.86 5.11
CA ALA A 153 -18.80 -7.34 3.90
C ALA A 153 -20.33 -7.22 3.96
N ALA A 154 -20.95 -7.70 5.03
CA ALA A 154 -22.40 -7.63 5.24
C ALA A 154 -22.91 -6.18 5.34
N LYS A 155 -22.15 -5.27 5.95
CA LYS A 155 -22.50 -3.84 5.99
C LYS A 155 -22.41 -3.20 4.61
N THR A 156 -21.36 -3.54 3.84
CA THR A 156 -21.17 -3.06 2.48
C THR A 156 -22.29 -3.55 1.57
N ASP A 157 -22.65 -4.84 1.64
CA ASP A 157 -23.76 -5.42 0.88
C ASP A 157 -25.09 -4.71 1.18
N ARG A 158 -25.44 -4.55 2.46
CA ARG A 158 -26.68 -3.83 2.87
C ARG A 158 -26.70 -2.39 2.39
N ALA A 159 -25.57 -1.69 2.46
CA ALA A 159 -25.48 -0.31 1.99
C ALA A 159 -25.62 -0.23 0.46
N LEU A 160 -25.03 -1.17 -0.27
CA LEU A 160 -25.14 -1.29 -1.72
C LEU A 160 -26.59 -1.58 -2.13
N GLN A 161 -27.25 -2.57 -1.51
CA GLN A 161 -28.63 -2.92 -1.79
C GLN A 161 -29.57 -1.73 -1.58
N LYS A 162 -29.43 -1.01 -0.48
CA LYS A 162 -30.20 0.20 -0.21
C LYS A 162 -30.01 1.30 -1.27
N GLU A 163 -28.77 1.48 -1.74
CA GLU A 163 -28.45 2.46 -2.76
C GLU A 163 -28.98 2.03 -4.14
N MET A 164 -28.89 0.73 -4.47
CA MET A 164 -29.46 0.18 -5.70
C MET A 164 -30.99 0.33 -5.71
N GLN A 165 -31.68 -0.04 -4.65
CA GLN A 165 -33.15 0.13 -4.53
C GLN A 165 -33.61 1.58 -4.73
N ARG A 166 -32.78 2.55 -4.29
CA ARG A 166 -33.08 3.98 -4.48
C ARG A 166 -32.93 4.45 -5.89
N LYS A 167 -31.97 3.88 -6.65
CA LYS A 167 -31.58 4.35 -7.99
C LYS A 167 -32.23 3.57 -9.13
N VAL A 168 -32.65 2.35 -8.88
CA VAL A 168 -33.29 1.49 -9.88
C VAL A 168 -34.79 1.69 -9.83
N PRO A 169 -35.47 1.84 -10.99
CA PRO A 169 -36.93 1.98 -11.02
C PRO A 169 -37.65 0.81 -10.35
N ALA A 170 -38.80 1.10 -9.72
CA ALA A 170 -39.61 0.09 -9.07
C ALA A 170 -40.09 -1.05 -10.00
N SER A 171 -40.14 -0.80 -11.30
CA SER A 171 -40.42 -1.79 -12.34
C SER A 171 -39.33 -2.87 -12.50
N VAL A 172 -38.11 -2.61 -12.02
CA VAL A 172 -37.01 -3.57 -12.01
C VAL A 172 -36.90 -4.10 -10.57
N SER A 173 -37.38 -5.32 -10.36
CA SER A 173 -37.29 -5.95 -9.03
C SER A 173 -35.86 -6.31 -8.69
N ILE A 174 -35.20 -5.47 -7.89
CA ILE A 174 -33.95 -5.85 -7.20
C ILE A 174 -34.36 -6.45 -5.86
N GLN A 175 -34.84 -7.66 -5.89
CA GLN A 175 -34.99 -8.48 -4.68
C GLN A 175 -33.59 -8.89 -4.21
N PRO A 176 -33.40 -9.21 -2.92
CA PRO A 176 -32.17 -9.82 -2.46
C PRO A 176 -31.99 -11.16 -3.18
N VAL A 177 -31.27 -11.11 -4.30
CA VAL A 177 -31.20 -12.18 -5.28
C VAL A 177 -30.10 -13.17 -4.90
N LEU A 178 -29.23 -12.78 -3.93
CA LEU A 178 -28.22 -13.68 -3.38
C LEU A 178 -28.84 -14.45 -2.21
N ASN A 179 -28.77 -15.77 -2.29
CA ASN A 179 -29.07 -16.60 -1.13
C ASN A 179 -27.96 -16.49 -0.08
N ASP A 180 -28.18 -17.01 1.12
CA ASP A 180 -27.22 -16.86 2.22
C ASP A 180 -25.89 -17.56 1.94
N GLU A 181 -25.88 -18.68 1.21
CA GLU A 181 -24.67 -19.38 0.79
C GLU A 181 -23.82 -18.52 -0.16
N GLN A 182 -24.42 -17.88 -1.15
CA GLN A 182 -23.74 -16.98 -2.09
C GLN A 182 -23.18 -15.76 -1.37
N LYS A 183 -23.92 -15.19 -0.40
CA LYS A 183 -23.44 -14.09 0.43
C LYS A 183 -22.24 -14.52 1.27
N ALA A 184 -22.31 -15.69 1.89
CA ALA A 184 -21.22 -16.23 2.68
C ALA A 184 -19.96 -16.46 1.83
N HIS A 185 -20.11 -17.04 0.64
CA HIS A 185 -18.98 -17.24 -0.30
C HIS A 185 -18.33 -15.91 -0.68
N MET A 186 -19.12 -14.91 -1.07
CA MET A 186 -18.61 -13.60 -1.43
C MET A 186 -17.94 -12.87 -0.24
N ALA A 187 -18.43 -13.06 0.98
CA ALA A 187 -17.82 -12.51 2.19
C ALA A 187 -16.46 -13.19 2.49
N THR A 188 -16.37 -14.51 2.25
CA THR A 188 -15.11 -15.25 2.35
C THR A 188 -14.08 -14.74 1.35
N ASP A 189 -14.43 -14.64 0.06
CA ASP A 189 -13.56 -14.09 -0.97
C ASP A 189 -13.07 -12.66 -0.62
N TYR A 190 -13.96 -11.84 -0.10
CA TYR A 190 -13.62 -10.50 0.35
C TYR A 190 -12.61 -10.51 1.49
N THR A 191 -12.83 -11.37 2.48
CA THR A 191 -11.95 -11.54 3.63
C THR A 191 -10.56 -12.01 3.19
N GLU A 192 -10.48 -13.02 2.32
CA GLU A 192 -9.23 -13.55 1.78
C GLU A 192 -8.45 -12.49 0.99
N ASN A 193 -9.12 -11.72 0.14
CA ASN A 193 -8.50 -10.64 -0.63
C ASN A 193 -7.90 -9.55 0.29
N VAL A 194 -8.61 -9.16 1.34
CA VAL A 194 -8.09 -8.21 2.34
C VAL A 194 -6.85 -8.78 3.04
N GLN A 195 -6.90 -10.05 3.47
CA GLN A 195 -5.77 -10.72 4.11
C GLN A 195 -4.54 -10.76 3.19
N LEU A 196 -4.71 -11.16 1.93
CA LEU A 196 -3.64 -11.20 0.93
C LEU A 196 -3.04 -9.81 0.68
N SER A 197 -3.87 -8.77 0.59
CA SER A 197 -3.42 -7.39 0.41
C SER A 197 -2.60 -6.88 1.61
N ILE A 198 -2.97 -7.25 2.83
CA ILE A 198 -2.21 -6.94 4.05
C ILE A 198 -0.87 -7.66 4.05
N MET A 199 -0.87 -8.97 3.81
CA MET A 199 0.36 -9.78 3.79
C MET A 199 1.34 -9.27 2.72
N GLY A 200 0.88 -9.01 1.50
CA GLY A 200 1.71 -8.47 0.42
C GLY A 200 2.32 -7.10 0.75
N PHE A 201 1.60 -6.25 1.48
CA PHE A 201 2.16 -4.98 1.96
C PHE A 201 3.28 -5.22 2.97
N ILE A 202 3.07 -6.08 3.95
CA ILE A 202 4.08 -6.39 4.98
C ILE A 202 5.33 -7.02 4.36
N ASP A 203 5.16 -7.96 3.44
CA ASP A 203 6.29 -8.58 2.73
C ASP A 203 7.11 -7.53 1.95
N SER A 204 6.43 -6.58 1.32
CA SER A 204 7.06 -5.45 0.63
C SER A 204 7.84 -4.54 1.59
N GLU A 205 7.31 -4.26 2.79
CA GLU A 205 8.00 -3.46 3.81
C GLU A 205 9.21 -4.22 4.39
N VAL A 206 9.06 -5.50 4.69
CA VAL A 206 10.17 -6.36 5.15
C VAL A 206 11.31 -6.39 4.13
N GLU A 207 11.00 -6.54 2.84
CA GLU A 207 11.98 -6.54 1.77
C GLU A 207 12.68 -5.17 1.65
N ARG A 208 11.93 -4.08 1.81
CA ARG A 208 12.48 -2.72 1.86
C ARG A 208 13.44 -2.54 3.04
N PHE A 209 13.07 -2.99 4.23
CA PHE A 209 13.95 -2.94 5.40
C PHE A 209 15.23 -3.72 5.15
N ARG A 210 15.13 -4.94 4.60
CA ARG A 210 16.29 -5.79 4.30
C ARG A 210 17.23 -5.15 3.24
N LYS A 211 16.68 -4.61 2.17
CA LYS A 211 17.50 -4.06 1.05
C LYS A 211 18.00 -2.65 1.30
N GLN A 212 17.25 -1.81 1.98
CA GLN A 212 17.55 -0.39 2.09
C GLN A 212 18.09 0.01 3.47
N ILE A 213 17.55 -0.55 4.54
CA ILE A 213 17.82 -0.09 5.91
C ILE A 213 18.93 -0.89 6.58
N LEU A 214 18.88 -2.22 6.54
CA LEU A 214 19.95 -3.01 7.15
C LEU A 214 21.36 -2.64 6.63
N PRO A 215 21.59 -2.40 5.32
CA PRO A 215 22.88 -1.90 4.85
C PRO A 215 23.26 -0.50 5.38
N GLN A 216 22.28 0.37 5.64
CA GLN A 216 22.55 1.68 6.21
C GLN A 216 22.92 1.59 7.71
N ILE A 217 22.26 0.70 8.46
CA ILE A 217 22.65 0.39 9.84
C ILE A 217 24.06 -0.12 9.89
N GLN A 218 24.45 -1.04 9.00
CA GLN A 218 25.84 -1.56 8.90
C GLN A 218 26.85 -0.45 8.59
N LYS A 219 26.48 0.55 7.77
CA LYS A 219 27.31 1.71 7.46
C LYS A 219 27.33 2.75 8.56
N GLY A 220 26.57 2.58 9.64
CA GLY A 220 26.59 3.44 10.81
C GLY A 220 25.39 4.35 10.99
N MET A 221 24.24 4.08 10.33
CA MET A 221 22.99 4.76 10.63
C MET A 221 22.75 4.72 12.13
N ASN A 222 22.47 5.86 12.72
CA ASN A 222 22.20 5.93 14.15
C ASN A 222 20.74 5.56 14.45
N ARG A 223 20.45 5.30 15.73
CA ARG A 223 19.12 4.88 16.15
C ARG A 223 18.06 5.97 15.98
N LYS A 224 18.43 7.23 16.09
CA LYS A 224 17.50 8.35 15.88
C LYS A 224 17.02 8.38 14.43
N ASP A 225 17.94 8.32 13.47
CA ASP A 225 17.61 8.31 12.05
C ASP A 225 16.78 7.04 11.71
N LEU A 226 17.10 5.90 12.36
CA LEU A 226 16.30 4.68 12.21
C LEU A 226 14.89 4.85 12.78
N ALA A 227 14.75 5.45 13.96
CA ALA A 227 13.45 5.72 14.56
C ALA A 227 12.62 6.69 13.71
N GLU A 228 13.23 7.76 13.20
CA GLU A 228 12.58 8.72 12.29
C GLU A 228 12.11 7.99 11.01
N TYR A 229 12.93 7.13 10.43
CA TYR A 229 12.54 6.34 9.26
C TYR A 229 11.36 5.41 9.56
N VAL A 230 11.38 4.67 10.67
CA VAL A 230 10.27 3.77 11.04
C VAL A 230 9.00 4.56 11.29
N GLN A 231 9.09 5.75 11.90
CA GLN A 231 7.95 6.64 12.13
C GLN A 231 7.36 7.17 10.79
N GLU A 232 8.20 7.50 9.82
CA GLU A 232 7.76 7.86 8.48
C GLU A 232 7.02 6.68 7.81
N ARG A 233 7.54 5.46 7.94
CA ARG A 233 6.92 4.26 7.40
C ARG A 233 5.58 3.92 8.06
N LEU A 234 5.37 4.27 9.31
CA LEU A 234 4.06 4.20 9.96
C LEU A 234 3.02 5.07 9.22
N GLY A 235 3.40 6.29 8.84
CA GLY A 235 2.56 7.15 7.99
C GLY A 235 2.17 6.47 6.68
N VAL A 236 3.13 5.86 5.99
CA VAL A 236 2.88 5.07 4.77
C VAL A 236 1.95 3.88 5.05
N GLY A 237 2.09 3.22 6.20
CA GLY A 237 1.19 2.14 6.64
C GLY A 237 -0.26 2.60 6.76
N LYS A 238 -0.49 3.79 7.34
CA LYS A 238 -1.83 4.40 7.44
C LYS A 238 -2.45 4.68 6.07
N ASP A 239 -1.68 5.22 5.14
CA ASP A 239 -2.12 5.47 3.77
C ASP A 239 -2.38 4.15 3.03
N ARG A 240 -1.57 3.13 3.28
CA ARG A 240 -1.77 1.79 2.69
C ARG A 240 -3.03 1.13 3.22
N ALA A 241 -3.31 1.22 4.53
CA ALA A 241 -4.56 0.73 5.12
C ALA A 241 -5.79 1.39 4.47
N LYS A 242 -5.73 2.71 4.25
CA LYS A 242 -6.79 3.45 3.53
C LYS A 242 -6.93 2.96 2.08
N PHE A 243 -5.82 2.73 1.40
CA PHE A 243 -5.82 2.24 0.03
C PHE A 243 -6.42 0.84 -0.07
N ILE A 244 -5.95 -0.13 0.75
CA ILE A 244 -6.44 -1.51 0.78
C ILE A 244 -7.95 -1.52 1.06
N ALA A 245 -8.40 -0.83 2.12
CA ALA A 245 -9.81 -0.78 2.49
C ALA A 245 -10.69 -0.27 1.33
N ARG A 246 -10.26 0.80 0.66
CA ARG A 246 -11.00 1.36 -0.49
C ARG A 246 -10.99 0.42 -1.69
N GLN A 247 -9.84 -0.16 -2.00
CA GLN A 247 -9.66 -1.06 -3.15
C GLN A 247 -10.51 -2.32 -3.00
N GLU A 248 -10.38 -3.02 -1.88
CA GLU A 248 -11.10 -4.27 -1.64
C GLU A 248 -12.61 -4.03 -1.55
N THR A 249 -13.05 -2.93 -0.91
CA THR A 249 -14.47 -2.55 -0.90
C THR A 249 -14.97 -2.24 -2.32
N ALA A 250 -14.17 -1.62 -3.18
CA ALA A 250 -14.55 -1.34 -4.56
C ALA A 250 -14.69 -2.63 -5.39
N LEU A 251 -13.73 -3.55 -5.27
CA LEU A 251 -13.77 -4.87 -5.92
C LEU A 251 -15.01 -5.66 -5.50
N PHE A 252 -15.24 -5.79 -4.19
CA PHE A 252 -16.40 -6.46 -3.63
C PHE A 252 -17.71 -5.86 -4.12
N THR A 253 -17.81 -4.53 -4.11
CA THR A 253 -19.00 -3.80 -4.59
C THR A 253 -19.22 -3.99 -6.08
N SER A 254 -18.16 -4.05 -6.89
CA SER A 254 -18.26 -4.30 -8.34
C SER A 254 -18.81 -5.70 -8.59
N LYS A 255 -18.29 -6.70 -7.88
CA LYS A 255 -18.75 -8.08 -7.99
C LYS A 255 -20.21 -8.27 -7.56
N LEU A 256 -20.59 -7.66 -6.44
CA LEU A 256 -21.98 -7.66 -6.00
C LEU A 256 -22.92 -7.04 -7.06
N ARG A 257 -22.52 -5.90 -7.65
CA ARG A 257 -23.30 -5.25 -8.73
C ARG A 257 -23.46 -6.13 -9.94
N GLU A 258 -22.38 -6.73 -10.40
CA GLU A 258 -22.40 -7.68 -11.52
C GLU A 258 -23.48 -8.74 -11.29
N VAL A 259 -23.38 -9.46 -10.17
CA VAL A 259 -24.30 -10.56 -9.86
C VAL A 259 -25.74 -10.08 -9.68
N GLN A 260 -25.97 -8.97 -8.98
CA GLN A 260 -27.32 -8.45 -8.73
C GLN A 260 -27.97 -7.91 -10.02
N TYR A 261 -27.22 -7.20 -10.87
CA TYR A 261 -27.75 -6.69 -12.13
C TYR A 261 -28.05 -7.81 -13.13
N GLN A 262 -27.16 -8.79 -13.28
CA GLN A 262 -27.42 -9.95 -14.14
C GLN A 262 -28.68 -10.69 -13.73
N LYS A 263 -28.88 -10.94 -12.43
CA LYS A 263 -30.08 -11.61 -11.90
C LYS A 263 -31.34 -10.77 -12.04
N ALA A 264 -31.23 -9.45 -12.00
CA ALA A 264 -32.34 -8.52 -12.29
C ALA A 264 -32.63 -8.39 -13.80
N GLY A 265 -31.97 -9.16 -14.66
CA GLY A 265 -32.15 -9.09 -16.12
C GLY A 265 -31.46 -7.90 -16.79
N ILE A 266 -30.62 -7.18 -16.06
CA ILE A 266 -29.84 -6.05 -16.60
C ILE A 266 -28.54 -6.62 -17.15
N GLU A 267 -28.52 -6.94 -18.43
CA GLU A 267 -27.39 -7.63 -19.06
C GLU A 267 -26.24 -6.71 -19.45
N LYS A 268 -26.50 -5.39 -19.64
CA LYS A 268 -25.56 -4.44 -20.18
C LYS A 268 -25.31 -3.25 -19.27
N TYR A 269 -24.12 -2.67 -19.43
CA TYR A 269 -23.77 -1.39 -18.82
C TYR A 269 -22.96 -0.54 -19.81
N ARG A 270 -22.94 0.78 -19.58
CA ARG A 270 -22.03 1.71 -20.25
C ARG A 270 -20.85 2.05 -19.36
N TRP A 271 -19.64 1.93 -19.90
CA TRP A 271 -18.41 2.27 -19.18
C TRP A 271 -18.29 3.79 -18.98
N ARG A 272 -18.14 4.24 -17.74
CA ARG A 272 -17.89 5.64 -17.42
C ARG A 272 -16.52 5.76 -16.75
N ALA A 273 -15.52 6.25 -17.51
CA ALA A 273 -14.21 6.58 -16.98
C ALA A 273 -14.26 7.90 -16.19
N ILE A 274 -13.46 8.01 -15.12
CA ILE A 274 -13.28 9.28 -14.42
C ILE A 274 -12.50 10.23 -15.33
N GLY A 275 -13.00 11.49 -15.46
CA GLY A 275 -12.47 12.46 -16.42
C GLY A 275 -12.91 12.23 -17.88
N GLY A 276 -13.80 11.25 -18.13
CA GLY A 276 -14.31 10.95 -19.46
C GLY A 276 -13.23 10.41 -20.40
N LYS A 277 -13.32 10.78 -21.68
CA LYS A 277 -12.33 10.38 -22.71
C LYS A 277 -10.95 11.01 -22.51
N SER A 278 -10.88 12.17 -21.86
CA SER A 278 -9.62 12.87 -21.58
C SER A 278 -8.91 12.38 -20.32
N GLY A 279 -9.61 11.58 -19.47
CA GLY A 279 -9.11 11.11 -18.20
C GLY A 279 -8.92 12.22 -17.17
N ASP A 280 -8.24 11.91 -16.06
CA ASP A 280 -7.89 12.85 -14.99
C ASP A 280 -6.39 12.77 -14.61
N GLY A 281 -5.56 12.35 -15.56
CA GLY A 281 -4.12 12.13 -15.37
C GLY A 281 -3.76 10.84 -14.63
N ARG A 282 -4.75 10.10 -14.10
CA ARG A 282 -4.56 8.80 -13.41
C ARG A 282 -5.42 7.68 -13.99
N THR A 283 -6.30 8.00 -14.91
CA THR A 283 -7.14 7.01 -15.61
C THR A 283 -6.32 6.38 -16.72
N ARG A 284 -6.32 5.04 -16.80
CA ARG A 284 -5.58 4.28 -17.81
C ARG A 284 -6.17 4.48 -19.20
N ASP A 285 -5.33 4.43 -20.24
CA ASP A 285 -5.73 4.63 -21.63
C ASP A 285 -6.86 3.67 -22.04
N ALA A 286 -6.74 2.38 -21.75
CA ALA A 286 -7.78 1.40 -22.04
C ALA A 286 -9.15 1.73 -21.39
N HIS A 287 -9.13 2.36 -20.22
CA HIS A 287 -10.35 2.80 -19.53
C HIS A 287 -10.92 4.08 -20.14
N MET A 288 -10.06 4.99 -20.62
CA MET A 288 -10.49 6.19 -21.36
C MET A 288 -11.10 5.81 -22.72
N GLU A 289 -10.49 4.86 -23.41
CA GLU A 289 -11.01 4.33 -24.68
C GLU A 289 -12.35 3.61 -24.52
N ALA A 290 -12.58 2.99 -23.38
CA ALA A 290 -13.84 2.33 -23.05
C ALA A 290 -14.96 3.32 -22.71
N HIS A 291 -14.64 4.58 -22.37
CA HIS A 291 -15.64 5.58 -21.97
C HIS A 291 -16.75 5.75 -22.98
N GLY A 292 -18.00 5.60 -22.53
CA GLY A 292 -19.19 5.73 -23.35
C GLY A 292 -19.53 4.47 -24.16
N LYS A 293 -18.68 3.45 -24.19
CA LYS A 293 -18.98 2.19 -24.87
C LYS A 293 -19.84 1.28 -23.99
N GLU A 294 -20.61 0.42 -24.63
CA GLU A 294 -21.48 -0.56 -23.98
C GLU A 294 -20.78 -1.91 -23.89
N PHE A 295 -20.96 -2.57 -22.75
CA PHE A 295 -20.44 -3.89 -22.45
C PHE A 295 -21.50 -4.74 -21.79
N PHE A 296 -21.41 -6.05 -21.98
CA PHE A 296 -22.19 -7.02 -21.20
C PHE A 296 -21.49 -7.33 -19.87
N TRP A 297 -22.26 -7.62 -18.85
CA TRP A 297 -21.74 -8.17 -17.60
C TRP A 297 -21.12 -9.57 -17.82
N ASP A 298 -21.69 -10.34 -18.74
CA ASP A 298 -21.05 -11.57 -19.21
C ASP A 298 -19.91 -11.24 -20.18
N HIS A 299 -18.67 -11.40 -19.72
CA HIS A 299 -17.49 -11.09 -20.53
C HIS A 299 -17.42 -11.87 -21.86
N SER A 300 -18.02 -13.09 -21.90
CA SER A 300 -18.03 -13.92 -23.12
C SER A 300 -18.79 -13.28 -24.27
N LYS A 301 -19.76 -12.40 -23.96
CA LYS A 301 -20.54 -11.63 -24.93
C LYS A 301 -19.82 -10.38 -25.43
N ASN A 302 -18.69 -9.99 -24.83
CA ASN A 302 -17.93 -8.80 -25.22
C ASN A 302 -16.88 -9.15 -26.28
N LYS A 303 -17.00 -8.58 -27.47
CA LYS A 303 -16.04 -8.77 -28.55
C LYS A 303 -14.63 -8.27 -28.20
N ASN A 304 -14.55 -7.13 -27.50
CA ASN A 304 -13.30 -6.53 -27.05
C ASN A 304 -13.47 -6.06 -25.58
N PRO A 305 -13.35 -6.97 -24.60
CA PRO A 305 -13.45 -6.56 -23.19
C PRO A 305 -12.25 -5.72 -22.76
N VAL A 306 -12.47 -4.80 -21.83
CA VAL A 306 -11.37 -4.10 -21.15
C VAL A 306 -10.58 -5.12 -20.33
N ARG A 307 -9.24 -5.02 -20.37
CA ARG A 307 -8.36 -5.96 -19.69
C ARG A 307 -7.44 -5.25 -18.71
N ASN A 308 -7.12 -5.92 -17.60
CA ASN A 308 -6.10 -5.48 -16.66
C ASN A 308 -4.67 -5.74 -17.19
N SER A 309 -3.65 -5.40 -16.41
CA SER A 309 -2.24 -5.62 -16.75
C SER A 309 -1.85 -7.09 -16.92
N GLU A 310 -2.65 -8.02 -16.39
CA GLU A 310 -2.45 -9.48 -16.51
C GLU A 310 -3.19 -10.08 -17.70
N GLY A 311 -3.87 -9.23 -18.49
CA GLY A 311 -4.64 -9.66 -19.66
C GLY A 311 -6.03 -10.23 -19.33
N GLN A 312 -6.47 -10.18 -18.08
CA GLN A 312 -7.79 -10.66 -17.66
C GLN A 312 -8.87 -9.60 -17.96
N PRO A 313 -10.07 -10.02 -18.42
CA PRO A 313 -11.18 -9.11 -18.62
C PRO A 313 -11.66 -8.55 -17.26
N VAL A 314 -11.98 -7.26 -17.23
CA VAL A 314 -12.40 -6.57 -16.00
C VAL A 314 -13.61 -5.68 -16.24
N HIS A 315 -14.45 -5.51 -15.21
CA HIS A 315 -15.50 -4.52 -15.16
C HIS A 315 -15.02 -3.19 -14.53
N PRO A 316 -15.78 -2.09 -14.67
CA PRO A 316 -15.47 -0.83 -14.00
C PRO A 316 -15.39 -1.01 -12.48
N GLY A 317 -14.24 -0.64 -11.89
CA GLY A 317 -13.99 -0.77 -10.45
C GLY A 317 -13.20 -2.02 -10.05
N GLU A 318 -12.99 -2.99 -10.94
CA GLU A 318 -12.28 -4.25 -10.63
C GLU A 318 -10.77 -4.14 -10.77
N ASP A 319 -10.27 -3.37 -11.73
CA ASP A 319 -8.83 -3.23 -11.89
C ASP A 319 -8.19 -2.45 -10.73
N PHE A 320 -6.93 -2.73 -10.44
CA PHE A 320 -6.18 -2.13 -9.32
C PHE A 320 -6.23 -0.60 -9.34
N GLY A 321 -6.76 0.01 -8.27
CA GLY A 321 -6.93 1.46 -8.15
C GLY A 321 -7.96 2.07 -9.11
N CYS A 322 -8.78 1.26 -9.79
CA CYS A 322 -9.78 1.73 -10.71
C CYS A 322 -10.89 2.51 -9.99
N ARG A 323 -11.32 3.62 -10.60
CA ARG A 323 -12.41 4.48 -10.11
C ARG A 323 -13.55 4.59 -11.13
N CYS A 324 -13.48 3.84 -12.22
CA CYS A 324 -14.50 3.84 -13.26
C CYS A 324 -15.83 3.29 -12.72
N GLN A 325 -16.92 3.62 -13.42
CA GLN A 325 -18.28 3.29 -13.03
C GLN A 325 -18.97 2.54 -14.14
N ALA A 326 -19.75 1.52 -13.79
CA ALA A 326 -20.69 0.89 -14.69
C ALA A 326 -22.04 1.60 -14.59
N ILE A 327 -22.54 2.12 -15.71
CA ILE A 327 -23.88 2.70 -15.81
C ILE A 327 -24.79 1.62 -16.37
N PRO A 328 -25.67 1.01 -15.56
CA PRO A 328 -26.52 -0.08 -16.05
C PRO A 328 -27.52 0.43 -17.08
N ILE A 329 -27.79 -0.38 -18.09
CA ILE A 329 -28.72 -0.09 -19.19
C ILE A 329 -29.90 -1.01 -19.05
N VAL A 330 -31.09 -0.43 -18.85
CA VAL A 330 -32.36 -1.17 -18.76
C VAL A 330 -33.06 -1.07 -20.10
N GLU A 331 -33.51 -2.19 -20.63
CA GLU A 331 -34.38 -2.25 -21.79
C GLU A 331 -35.84 -2.21 -21.29
N GLU A 332 -36.53 -1.11 -21.52
CA GLU A 332 -37.95 -1.00 -21.19
C GLU A 332 -38.76 -1.86 -22.19
N ILE A 333 -39.34 -2.94 -21.70
CA ILE A 333 -40.35 -3.70 -22.43
C ILE A 333 -41.66 -2.92 -22.27
N LYS A 334 -42.14 -2.36 -23.33
CA LYS A 334 -43.49 -1.76 -23.39
C LYS A 334 -44.53 -2.77 -23.75
#